data_5cb81fff2c36f50e37e9d95bfb7f4ed5
#
_entry.id   5cb81fff2c36f50e37e9d95bfb7f4ed5
#
_cell.length_a   1.000
_cell.length_b   1.000
_cell.length_c   1.000
_cell.angle_alpha   90.00
_cell.angle_beta   90.00
_cell.angle_gamma   90.00
#
_symmetry.space_group_name_H-M   'P 1'
#
loop_
_entity.id
_entity.type
_entity.pdbx_description
1 polymer ?
#
loop_
_entity_poly.entity_id
_entity_poly.type
_entity_poly.pdbx_seq_one_letter_code
_entity_poly.pdbx_strand_id
1 'polypeptide(L)'
;MCEADRIIAKLGLEPHPEGGWYRQTWVAEAEPGARPAGTAILFLLKAGEASHWHRVDAAEIWHFHAGSPLELRIAATEAGPVTRLRLGPDVL
;
A
#
# COMPACT_ATOMS: atom_id res chain seq x y z
N MET A 1 1.50 23.65 4.74
CA MET A 1 1.50 22.33 4.07
C MET A 1 2.10 21.31 5.02
N CYS A 2 1.39 20.22 5.29
CA CYS A 2 1.88 19.17 6.18
C CYS A 2 2.96 18.33 5.49
N GLU A 3 3.68 17.53 6.27
CA GLU A 3 4.75 16.70 5.74
C GLU A 3 4.25 15.71 4.68
N ALA A 4 3.07 15.10 4.91
CA ALA A 4 2.48 14.18 3.94
C ALA A 4 2.23 14.86 2.59
N ASP A 5 1.69 16.08 2.58
CA ASP A 5 1.47 16.82 1.33
C ASP A 5 2.77 17.12 0.60
N ARG A 6 3.83 17.38 1.35
CA ARG A 6 5.15 17.62 0.76
C ARG A 6 5.72 16.36 0.13
N ILE A 7 5.52 15.20 0.76
CA ILE A 7 5.94 13.92 0.22
C ILE A 7 5.15 13.59 -1.05
N ILE A 8 3.84 13.80 -1.02
CA ILE A 8 2.97 13.58 -2.20
C ILE A 8 3.48 14.40 -3.38
N ALA A 9 3.75 15.68 -3.16
CA ALA A 9 4.26 16.55 -4.21
C ALA A 9 5.64 16.12 -4.72
N LYS A 10 6.55 15.81 -3.80
CA LYS A 10 7.92 15.43 -4.14
C LYS A 10 8.00 14.13 -4.92
N LEU A 11 7.25 13.13 -4.50
CA LEU A 11 7.27 11.80 -5.11
C LEU A 11 6.28 11.65 -6.25
N GLY A 12 5.45 12.65 -6.51
CA GLY A 12 4.46 12.60 -7.58
C GLY A 12 3.38 11.57 -7.33
N LEU A 13 2.91 11.48 -6.09
CA LEU A 13 1.86 10.52 -5.73
C LEU A 13 0.49 11.01 -6.20
N GLU A 14 -0.37 10.07 -6.55
CA GLU A 14 -1.74 10.31 -7.00
C GLU A 14 -2.71 9.57 -6.09
N PRO A 15 -4.00 10.01 -6.04
CA PRO A 15 -4.99 9.29 -5.25
C PRO A 15 -5.14 7.84 -5.68
N HIS A 16 -5.14 6.93 -4.70
CA HIS A 16 -5.36 5.50 -4.95
C HIS A 16 -6.86 5.20 -4.90
N PRO A 17 -7.36 4.31 -5.78
CA PRO A 17 -8.80 3.95 -5.81
C PRO A 17 -9.35 3.43 -4.49
N GLU A 18 -8.55 2.70 -3.71
CA GLU A 18 -8.96 2.15 -2.41
C GLU A 18 -8.70 3.09 -1.24
N GLY A 19 -8.16 4.27 -1.49
CA GLY A 19 -7.78 5.25 -0.47
C GLY A 19 -6.27 5.39 -0.35
N GLY A 20 -5.85 6.56 0.13
CA GLY A 20 -4.43 6.89 0.19
C GLY A 20 -3.88 7.40 -1.14
N TRP A 21 -2.58 7.43 -1.24
CA TRP A 21 -1.84 8.03 -2.35
C TRP A 21 -0.76 7.08 -2.80
N TYR A 22 -0.52 6.99 -4.12
CA TYR A 22 0.44 6.03 -4.64
C TYR A 22 1.12 6.49 -5.93
N ARG A 23 2.22 5.82 -6.23
CA ARG A 23 2.87 5.90 -7.54
C ARG A 23 3.47 4.53 -7.84
N GLN A 24 3.21 4.00 -9.03
CA GLN A 24 3.85 2.76 -9.46
C GLN A 24 5.31 3.04 -9.83
N THR A 25 6.22 2.29 -9.21
CA THR A 25 7.66 2.48 -9.40
C THR A 25 8.30 1.40 -10.24
N TRP A 26 7.62 0.26 -10.38
CA TRP A 26 8.16 -0.85 -11.15
C TRP A 26 7.05 -1.77 -11.65
N VAL A 27 7.22 -2.24 -12.87
CA VAL A 27 6.35 -3.26 -13.49
C VAL A 27 7.29 -4.23 -14.19
N ALA A 28 7.13 -5.53 -13.92
CA ALA A 28 7.91 -6.55 -14.60
C ALA A 28 7.55 -6.57 -16.08
N GLU A 29 8.54 -6.84 -16.95
CA GLU A 29 8.29 -7.02 -18.37
C GLU A 29 7.35 -8.21 -18.60
N ALA A 30 6.44 -8.05 -19.54
CA ALA A 30 5.49 -9.10 -19.91
C ALA A 30 5.17 -9.00 -21.39
N GLU A 31 4.77 -10.13 -21.99
CA GLU A 31 4.26 -10.14 -23.35
C GLU A 31 2.99 -9.29 -23.44
N PRO A 32 2.71 -8.66 -24.60
CA PRO A 32 1.49 -7.89 -24.77
C PRO A 32 0.25 -8.69 -24.38
N GLY A 33 -0.60 -8.09 -23.51
CA GLY A 33 -1.80 -8.73 -23.02
C GLY A 33 -1.60 -9.69 -21.85
N ALA A 34 -0.35 -10.00 -21.49
CA ALA A 34 -0.06 -10.84 -20.34
C ALA A 34 0.04 -10.00 -19.06
N ARG A 35 -0.34 -10.62 -17.94
CA ARG A 35 -0.19 -10.00 -16.63
C ARG A 35 1.27 -10.01 -16.20
N PRO A 36 1.85 -8.86 -15.79
CA PRO A 36 3.22 -8.84 -15.27
C PRO A 36 3.37 -9.77 -14.06
N ALA A 37 4.56 -10.36 -13.93
CA ALA A 37 4.87 -11.23 -12.78
C ALA A 37 4.88 -10.47 -11.46
N GLY A 38 5.12 -9.17 -11.50
CA GLY A 38 5.09 -8.33 -10.30
C GLY A 38 5.08 -6.87 -10.62
N THR A 39 4.64 -6.09 -9.65
CA THR A 39 4.68 -4.63 -9.68
C THR A 39 5.10 -4.11 -8.32
N ALA A 40 5.52 -2.87 -8.25
CA ALA A 40 5.81 -2.20 -6.99
C ALA A 40 5.23 -0.79 -7.00
N ILE A 41 4.74 -0.36 -5.86
CA ILE A 41 4.25 1.01 -5.67
C ILE A 41 4.86 1.63 -4.43
N LEU A 42 4.98 2.94 -4.42
CA LEU A 42 5.07 3.72 -3.19
C LEU A 42 3.66 4.02 -2.75
N PHE A 43 3.37 3.91 -1.46
CA PHE A 43 2.03 4.11 -0.94
C PHE A 43 2.09 4.96 0.33
N LEU A 44 1.19 5.94 0.44
CA LEU A 44 1.14 6.85 1.57
C LEU A 44 -0.28 7.00 2.05
N LEU A 45 -0.45 6.93 3.38
CA LEU A 45 -1.70 7.26 4.06
C LEU A 45 -1.45 8.47 4.95
N LYS A 46 -2.28 9.49 4.83
CA LYS A 46 -2.28 10.60 5.78
C LYS A 46 -2.98 10.18 7.07
N ALA A 47 -2.73 10.91 8.15
CA ALA A 47 -3.44 10.68 9.40
C ALA A 47 -4.96 10.65 9.17
N GLY A 48 -5.62 9.63 9.69
CA GLY A 48 -7.05 9.44 9.55
C GLY A 48 -7.49 8.78 8.25
N GLU A 49 -6.60 8.56 7.30
CA GLU A 49 -6.90 7.84 6.07
C GLU A 49 -6.73 6.35 6.24
N ALA A 50 -7.42 5.59 5.41
CA ALA A 50 -7.30 4.13 5.36
C ALA A 50 -7.42 3.67 3.91
N SER A 51 -6.75 2.55 3.60
CA SER A 51 -7.02 1.80 2.39
C SER A 51 -8.23 0.92 2.66
N HIS A 52 -9.28 1.04 1.85
CA HIS A 52 -10.51 0.30 2.07
C HIS A 52 -10.31 -1.20 1.81
N TRP A 53 -11.12 -2.02 2.47
CA TRP A 53 -11.09 -3.45 2.24
C TRP A 53 -11.27 -3.77 0.76
N HIS A 54 -10.40 -4.61 0.24
CA HIS A 54 -10.48 -5.06 -1.13
C HIS A 54 -9.87 -6.45 -1.24
N ARG A 55 -10.26 -7.18 -2.28
CA ARG A 55 -9.73 -8.52 -2.53
C ARG A 55 -8.47 -8.44 -3.37
N VAL A 56 -7.49 -9.26 -3.00
CA VAL A 56 -6.23 -9.37 -3.73
C VAL A 56 -6.06 -10.81 -4.19
N ASP A 57 -5.73 -11.00 -5.45
CA ASP A 57 -5.56 -12.31 -6.06
C ASP A 57 -4.09 -12.71 -6.25
N ALA A 58 -3.18 -11.99 -5.61
CA ALA A 58 -1.75 -12.24 -5.67
C ALA A 58 -1.13 -11.91 -4.32
N ALA A 59 0.09 -12.38 -4.09
CA ALA A 59 0.82 -12.04 -2.87
C ALA A 59 1.19 -10.56 -2.87
N GLU A 60 1.09 -9.94 -1.70
CA GLU A 60 1.55 -8.57 -1.47
C GLU A 60 2.65 -8.58 -0.42
N ILE A 61 3.66 -7.76 -0.64
CA ILE A 61 4.73 -7.54 0.33
C ILE A 61 4.72 -6.07 0.71
N TRP A 62 4.62 -5.80 2.00
CA TRP A 62 4.61 -4.45 2.53
C TRP A 62 5.94 -4.12 3.17
N HIS A 63 6.57 -3.04 2.71
CA HIS A 63 7.83 -2.55 3.28
C HIS A 63 7.57 -1.21 3.94
N PHE A 64 7.84 -1.12 5.25
CA PHE A 64 7.74 0.14 5.97
C PHE A 64 8.92 1.04 5.63
N HIS A 65 8.64 2.30 5.30
CA HIS A 65 9.68 3.28 5.01
C HIS A 65 9.79 4.35 6.10
N ALA A 66 8.68 5.00 6.43
CA ALA A 66 8.71 6.12 7.36
C ALA A 66 7.32 6.43 7.88
N GLY A 67 7.26 7.23 8.93
CA GLY A 67 6.02 7.73 9.52
C GLY A 67 5.61 6.96 10.76
N SER A 68 4.35 7.10 11.13
CA SER A 68 3.78 6.35 12.23
C SER A 68 3.48 4.92 11.82
N PRO A 69 3.48 3.96 12.77
CA PRO A 69 3.13 2.58 12.45
C PRO A 69 1.73 2.46 11.83
N LEU A 70 1.59 1.50 10.92
CA LEU A 70 0.33 1.15 10.28
C LEU A 70 -0.25 -0.11 10.90
N GLU A 71 -1.57 -0.19 10.97
CA GLU A 71 -2.25 -1.45 11.24
C GLU A 71 -2.67 -2.06 9.91
N LEU A 72 -2.23 -3.28 9.65
CA LEU A 72 -2.61 -4.05 8.48
C LEU A 72 -3.59 -5.13 8.91
N ARG A 73 -4.78 -5.12 8.33
CA ARG A 73 -5.84 -6.09 8.62
C ARG A 73 -6.00 -7.03 7.44
N ILE A 74 -5.93 -8.33 7.72
CA ILE A 74 -5.97 -9.36 6.71
C ILE A 74 -7.04 -10.38 7.09
N ALA A 75 -7.82 -10.82 6.11
CA ALA A 75 -8.79 -11.89 6.27
C ALA A 75 -8.73 -12.81 5.06
N ALA A 76 -8.81 -14.11 5.29
CA ALA A 76 -8.80 -15.10 4.20
C ALA A 76 -10.13 -15.10 3.44
N THR A 77 -11.22 -14.76 4.12
CA THR A 77 -12.57 -14.69 3.55
C THR A 77 -13.30 -13.47 4.07
N GLU A 78 -14.41 -13.11 3.42
CA GLU A 78 -15.26 -12.00 3.88
C GLU A 78 -15.82 -12.24 5.28
N ALA A 79 -15.99 -13.50 5.69
CA ALA A 79 -16.47 -13.83 7.03
C ALA A 79 -15.40 -13.65 8.11
N GLY A 80 -14.15 -13.45 7.73
CA GLY A 80 -13.04 -13.38 8.66
C GLY A 80 -12.53 -14.76 9.07
N PRO A 81 -11.86 -14.92 10.18
CA PRO A 81 -11.48 -13.86 11.13
C PRO A 81 -10.47 -12.87 10.55
N VAL A 82 -10.39 -11.69 11.16
CA VAL A 82 -9.43 -10.66 10.78
C VAL A 82 -8.17 -10.81 11.61
N THR A 83 -7.03 -10.92 10.94
CA THR A 83 -5.71 -10.85 11.56
C THR A 83 -5.21 -9.42 11.49
N ARG A 84 -4.72 -8.90 12.62
CA ARG A 84 -4.17 -7.54 12.70
C ARG A 84 -2.67 -7.62 12.87
N LEU A 85 -1.95 -6.93 11.98
CA LEU A 85 -0.51 -6.85 12.01
C LEU A 85 -0.09 -5.39 12.11
N ARG A 86 1.01 -5.15 12.81
CA ARG A 86 1.58 -3.81 12.92
C ARG A 86 2.81 -3.71 12.05
N LEU A 87 2.82 -2.72 11.18
CA LEU A 87 3.95 -2.42 10.31
C LEU A 87 4.56 -1.08 10.75
N GLY A 88 5.82 -1.09 11.16
CA GLY A 88 6.47 0.10 11.67
C GLY A 88 7.98 -0.06 11.73
N PRO A 89 8.67 0.91 12.34
CA PRO A 89 10.13 0.91 12.41
C PRO A 89 10.70 -0.04 13.47
N ASP A 90 9.85 -0.54 14.36
CA ASP A 90 10.27 -1.40 15.47
C ASP A 90 10.47 -2.83 14.94
N VAL A 91 11.69 -3.34 15.09
CA VAL A 91 12.05 -4.69 14.60
C VAL A 91 12.08 -5.73 15.73
N LEU A 92 11.73 -5.34 16.95
CA LEU A 92 11.66 -6.24 18.10
C LEU A 92 10.20 -6.40 18.60
#